data_56b8994af689ee6ef5ec601cea1f824a
#
_entry.id   56b8994af689ee6ef5ec601cea1f824a
#
_cell.length_a   1.000
_cell.length_b   1.000
_cell.length_c   1.000
_cell.angle_alpha   90.00
_cell.angle_beta   90.00
_cell.angle_gamma   90.00
#
_symmetry.space_group_name_H-M   'P 1'
#
loop_
_entity.id
_entity.type
_entity.pdbx_description
1 polymer ?
#
loop_
_entity_poly.entity_id
_entity_poly.type
_entity_poly.pdbx_seq_one_letter_code
_entity_poly.pdbx_strand_id
1 'polypeptide(L)' 'MNKSRQAALYELPTKLQNSKEELGKILEEEEEYYKYISEKFKYSKRAKESEEVVGQMQEAYKLIDEAIDILMKYLLIDYT' A
#
# COMPACT_ATOMS: atom_id res chain seq x y z
N MET A 1 -17.12 1.36 22.29
CA MET A 1 -17.38 2.20 21.10
C MET A 1 -18.85 2.07 20.71
N ASN A 2 -19.47 3.14 20.19
CA ASN A 2 -20.87 3.07 19.81
C ASN A 2 -21.04 2.31 18.47
N LYS A 3 -22.28 1.89 18.21
CA LYS A 3 -22.61 1.10 17.01
C LYS A 3 -22.32 1.81 15.70
N SER A 4 -22.51 3.12 15.66
CA SER A 4 -22.23 3.91 14.45
C SER A 4 -20.75 3.89 14.10
N ARG A 5 -19.88 4.07 15.07
CA ARG A 5 -18.43 4.03 14.85
C ARG A 5 -17.93 2.62 14.54
N GLN A 6 -18.52 1.61 15.18
CA GLN A 6 -18.21 0.21 14.86
C GLN A 6 -18.54 -0.12 13.40
N ALA A 7 -19.75 0.27 12.95
CA ALA A 7 -20.16 0.03 11.58
C ALA A 7 -19.20 0.69 10.58
N ALA A 8 -18.78 1.93 10.87
CA ALA A 8 -17.81 2.64 10.04
C ALA A 8 -16.46 1.90 10.00
N LEU A 9 -16.00 1.38 11.14
CA LEU A 9 -14.75 0.63 11.20
C LEU A 9 -14.79 -0.69 10.45
N TYR A 10 -15.94 -1.38 10.41
CA TYR A 10 -16.07 -2.64 9.68
C TYR A 10 -15.85 -2.48 8.17
N GLU A 11 -16.15 -1.30 7.65
CA GLU A 11 -15.99 -1.03 6.22
C GLU A 11 -14.56 -0.72 5.82
N LEU A 12 -13.75 -0.20 6.75
CA LEU A 12 -12.41 0.28 6.46
C LEU A 12 -11.44 -0.79 5.95
N PRO A 13 -11.36 -2.00 6.53
CA PRO A 13 -10.43 -3.00 6.02
C PRO A 13 -10.65 -3.33 4.53
N THR A 14 -11.91 -3.41 4.09
CA THR A 14 -12.22 -3.65 2.68
C THR A 14 -11.78 -2.50 1.79
N LYS A 15 -12.04 -1.26 2.22
CA LYS A 15 -11.62 -0.06 1.48
C LYS A 15 -10.11 0.02 1.38
N LEU A 16 -9.41 -0.26 2.47
CA LEU A 16 -7.95 -0.27 2.51
C LEU A 16 -7.38 -1.39 1.63
N GLN A 17 -8.02 -2.57 1.65
CA GLN A 17 -7.60 -3.68 0.81
C GLN A 17 -7.72 -3.32 -0.68
N ASN A 18 -8.82 -2.68 -1.08
CA ASN A 18 -9.01 -2.24 -2.46
C ASN A 18 -7.95 -1.21 -2.86
N SER A 19 -7.67 -0.25 -1.98
CA SER A 19 -6.63 0.76 -2.21
C SER A 19 -5.25 0.13 -2.31
N LYS A 20 -4.98 -0.86 -1.47
CA LYS A 20 -3.71 -1.60 -1.49
C LYS A 20 -3.52 -2.32 -2.82
N GLU A 21 -4.58 -2.95 -3.33
CA GLU A 21 -4.53 -3.63 -4.63
C GLU A 21 -4.26 -2.66 -5.77
N GLU A 22 -4.90 -1.49 -5.75
CA GLU A 22 -4.66 -0.45 -6.74
C GLU A 22 -3.21 0.04 -6.69
N LEU A 23 -2.71 0.30 -5.48
CA LEU A 23 -1.32 0.70 -5.28
C LEU A 23 -0.36 -0.38 -5.77
N GLY A 24 -0.67 -1.66 -5.52
CA GLY A 24 0.13 -2.79 -5.99
C GLY A 24 0.28 -2.82 -7.49
N LYS A 25 -0.78 -2.53 -8.22
CA LYS A 25 -0.74 -2.46 -9.69
C LYS A 25 0.15 -1.32 -10.19
N ILE A 26 0.00 -0.15 -9.58
CA ILE A 26 0.83 1.01 -9.92
C ILE A 26 2.29 0.72 -9.59
N LEU A 27 2.54 0.09 -8.45
CA LEU A 27 3.89 -0.29 -8.02
C LEU A 27 4.54 -1.25 -9.02
N GLU A 28 3.82 -2.26 -9.48
CA GLU A 28 4.33 -3.19 -10.49
C GLU A 28 4.73 -2.47 -11.78
N GLU A 29 3.90 -1.55 -12.25
CA GLU A 29 4.20 -0.75 -13.43
C GLU A 29 5.45 0.10 -13.25
N GLU A 30 5.60 0.73 -12.09
CA GLU A 30 6.75 1.56 -11.79
C GLU A 30 8.02 0.73 -11.62
N GLU A 31 7.92 -0.46 -11.02
CA GLU A 31 9.04 -1.39 -10.91
C GLU A 31 9.55 -1.84 -12.29
N GLU A 32 8.65 -2.13 -13.21
CA GLU A 32 9.01 -2.48 -14.59
C GLU A 32 9.68 -1.31 -15.30
N TYR A 33 9.12 -0.11 -15.12
CA TYR A 33 9.70 1.10 -15.68
C TYR A 33 11.11 1.36 -15.12
N TYR A 34 11.27 1.24 -13.80
CA TYR A 34 12.58 1.38 -13.16
C TYR A 34 13.58 0.38 -13.70
N LYS A 35 13.18 -0.87 -13.84
CA LYS A 35 14.04 -1.93 -14.39
C LYS A 35 14.52 -1.57 -15.79
N TYR A 36 13.61 -1.10 -16.63
CA TYR A 36 13.93 -0.70 -18.00
C TYR A 36 14.93 0.46 -18.01
N ILE A 37 14.68 1.51 -17.24
CA ILE A 37 15.56 2.69 -17.21
C ILE A 37 16.92 2.33 -16.62
N SER A 38 16.95 1.55 -15.53
CA SER A 38 18.19 1.24 -14.84
C SER A 38 19.13 0.37 -15.69
N GLU A 39 18.59 -0.49 -16.55
CA GLU A 39 19.38 -1.28 -17.47
C GLU A 39 20.06 -0.42 -18.55
N LYS A 40 19.37 0.60 -19.03
CA LYS A 40 19.85 1.47 -20.11
C LYS A 40 20.54 2.73 -19.64
N PHE A 41 20.06 3.31 -18.54
CA PHE A 41 20.48 4.61 -18.04
C PHE A 41 20.66 4.60 -16.53
N LYS A 42 21.49 3.70 -16.04
CA LYS A 42 21.67 3.41 -14.60
C LYS A 42 21.93 4.63 -13.73
N TYR A 43 22.68 5.61 -14.24
CA TYR A 43 23.03 6.79 -13.47
C TYR A 43 22.23 8.03 -13.82
N SER A 44 21.16 7.86 -14.60
CA SER A 44 20.33 8.99 -15.00
C SER A 44 19.50 9.52 -13.83
N LYS A 45 19.12 10.80 -13.94
CA LYS A 45 18.20 11.41 -12.97
C LYS A 45 16.87 10.67 -12.90
N ARG A 46 16.35 10.21 -14.06
CA ARG A 46 15.10 9.44 -14.12
C ARG A 46 15.19 8.13 -13.36
N ALA A 47 16.31 7.41 -13.48
CA ALA A 47 16.50 6.16 -12.77
C ALA A 47 16.49 6.37 -11.26
N LYS A 48 17.15 7.43 -10.78
CA LYS A 48 17.18 7.76 -9.36
C LYS A 48 15.79 8.17 -8.84
N GLU A 49 15.07 9.00 -9.59
CA GLU A 49 13.72 9.40 -9.24
C GLU A 49 12.76 8.20 -9.18
N SER A 50 12.85 7.31 -10.17
CA SER A 50 12.03 6.10 -10.19
C SER A 50 12.35 5.18 -9.02
N GLU A 51 13.62 5.03 -8.67
CA GLU A 51 14.04 4.25 -7.50
C GLU A 51 13.41 4.78 -6.22
N GLU A 52 13.43 6.10 -6.03
CA GLU A 52 12.82 6.74 -4.87
C GLU A 52 11.30 6.52 -4.83
N VAL A 53 10.64 6.68 -5.97
CA VAL A 53 9.19 6.50 -6.07
C VAL A 53 8.81 5.05 -5.75
N VAL A 54 9.55 4.08 -6.30
CA VAL A 54 9.33 2.66 -6.00
C VAL A 54 9.48 2.40 -4.50
N GLY A 55 10.54 2.93 -3.88
CA GLY A 55 10.76 2.77 -2.45
C GLY A 55 9.63 3.35 -1.60
N GLN A 56 9.14 4.54 -1.97
CA GLN A 56 8.02 5.18 -1.28
C GLN A 56 6.72 4.39 -1.43
N MET A 57 6.44 3.87 -2.62
CA MET A 57 5.26 3.05 -2.87
C MET A 57 5.31 1.73 -2.10
N GLN A 58 6.48 1.09 -2.03
CA GLN A 58 6.69 -0.13 -1.25
C GLN A 58 6.43 0.11 0.22
N GLU A 59 6.92 1.22 0.75
CA GLU A 59 6.70 1.60 2.15
C GLU A 59 5.22 1.87 2.41
N ALA A 60 4.55 2.61 1.54
CA ALA A 60 3.12 2.88 1.66
C ALA A 60 2.30 1.58 1.62
N TYR A 61 2.63 0.67 0.73
CA TYR A 61 1.98 -0.63 0.62
C TYR A 61 2.09 -1.42 1.92
N LYS A 62 3.29 -1.47 2.47
CA LYS A 62 3.57 -2.13 3.74
C LYS A 62 2.76 -1.52 4.89
N LEU A 63 2.71 -0.20 4.97
CA LEU A 63 1.98 0.50 6.04
C LEU A 63 0.48 0.29 5.93
N ILE A 64 -0.06 0.25 4.72
CA ILE A 64 -1.48 -0.06 4.52
C ILE A 64 -1.77 -1.48 4.99
N ASP A 65 -0.90 -2.43 4.65
CA ASP A 65 -1.05 -3.83 5.07
C ASP A 65 -1.03 -3.95 6.59
N GLU A 66 -0.11 -3.26 7.25
CA GLU A 66 -0.06 -3.22 8.72
C GLU A 66 -1.31 -2.59 9.32
N ALA A 67 -1.83 -1.52 8.70
CA ALA A 67 -3.06 -0.88 9.17
C ALA A 67 -4.26 -1.83 9.08
N ILE A 68 -4.36 -2.59 8.00
CA ILE A 68 -5.41 -3.60 7.84
C ILE A 68 -5.31 -4.63 8.96
N ASP A 69 -4.13 -5.14 9.24
CA ASP A 69 -3.91 -6.14 10.29
C ASP A 69 -4.32 -5.62 11.66
N ILE A 70 -3.97 -4.38 11.98
CA ILE A 70 -4.33 -3.76 13.25
C ILE A 70 -5.84 -3.64 13.39
N LEU A 71 -6.51 -3.17 12.34
CA LEU A 71 -7.96 -3.01 12.34
C LEU A 71 -8.67 -4.38 12.45
N MET A 72 -8.16 -5.38 11.76
CA MET A 72 -8.71 -6.73 11.83
C MET A 72 -8.59 -7.33 13.22
N LYS A 73 -7.48 -7.09 13.92
CA LYS A 73 -7.30 -7.52 15.31
C LYS A 73 -8.35 -6.89 16.22
N TYR A 74 -8.59 -5.60 16.06
CA TYR A 74 -9.60 -4.90 16.85
C TYR A 74 -10.99 -5.49 16.62
N LEU A 75 -11.36 -5.71 15.35
CA LEU A 75 -12.65 -6.25 14.98
C LEU A 75 -12.86 -7.68 15.51
N LEU A 76 -11.81 -8.49 15.53
CA LEU A 76 -11.86 -9.84 16.10
C LEU A 76 -12.08 -9.81 17.61
N ILE A 77 -11.40 -8.92 18.32
CA ILE A 77 -11.56 -8.77 19.77
C ILE A 77 -12.98 -8.34 20.13
N ASP A 78 -13.56 -7.44 19.34
CA ASP A 78 -14.89 -6.92 19.58
C ASP A 78 -15.98 -7.97 19.42
N TYR A 79 -15.72 -9.05 18.70
CA TYR A 79 -16.64 -10.19 18.51
C TYR A 79 -16.55 -11.24 19.62
N THR A 80 -15.50 -11.23 20.38
CA THR A 80 -15.30 -12.20 21.46
C THR A 80 -15.64 -11.60 22.81
#